data_9acb1079d2dae1c52cd99a09701a972e
#
_entry.id   9acb1079d2dae1c52cd99a09701a972e
#
_cell.length_a   1.000
_cell.length_b   1.000
_cell.length_c   1.000
_cell.angle_alpha   90.00
_cell.angle_beta   90.00
_cell.angle_gamma   90.00
#
_symmetry.space_group_name_H-M   'P 1'
#
loop_
_entity.id
_entity.type
_entity.pdbx_description
1 polymer ?
#
loop_
_entity_poly.entity_id
_entity_poly.type
_entity_poly.pdbx_seq_one_letter_code
_entity_poly.pdbx_strand_id
1 'polypeptide(L)'
;MEKRSDGLYFTVSSLKYNGEFSITMPGLFNISNALAAMAICMVLDVPEEYVRSGLRKARAAGRMQIYESRDKNVTVIVDYAHNRMSFDALYRSTKIEYPGRQMISVFGCPGSHALQRRKDLGELSGQNCDFVFITEEDSGEEPFAQIAADIEKHVACPHLVLEDRAECIRRAILDGKDARVILLTGKGEETTMKRGSVFVPYPSDVELTLKYLAEYDKVHPAAPASSAKKAKKDFLPIILGSDENAYGTARLFQEAYHVTPLLLCTQQLVPTRSSHLFLCRIIPDFEREEVFPGALLGVLKQCAQDYEKLLVIPCSDYYTGLLCRHYDHFEGLIANRFISDELLETFDTKDKFYALCEQYGMDYPKTVVASPEERESVVDRLPFDFPIVVKPENSNALDYLRCHFEGQKKVFFFDTREQYLTMVHSMNQSDYRGKLILQEFIPGGDNAMRVLNSYSDLDGHVRAMCLGQPVLEYYDPKSVGNYAAIISRGDQALYDKMQEFLEKLGYVGFSNIDMKYDSRTGRYVLFEINPRLGRSSYFCRAAGLNMMKLLTNDVVYGKREDCVYNHTVALWQNVPTGILRRYVKDQELSDELKQFKGTHTLFCKGDLPLSRLYRLLRYYAAQYHNFRDYYFDKK
;
A
#
# COMPACT_ATOMS: atom_id res chain seq x y z
N MET A 1 -10.04 2.19 -8.87
CA MET A 1 -9.89 2.26 -10.33
C MET A 1 -8.81 1.32 -10.76
N GLU A 2 -9.06 0.53 -11.80
CA GLU A 2 -8.12 -0.46 -12.33
C GLU A 2 -8.19 -0.47 -13.86
N LYS A 3 -7.03 -0.56 -14.54
CA LYS A 3 -6.95 -0.83 -15.98
C LYS A 3 -6.72 -2.32 -16.17
N ARG A 4 -7.64 -3.00 -16.85
CA ARG A 4 -7.50 -4.39 -17.29
C ARG A 4 -7.32 -4.41 -18.82
N SER A 5 -6.99 -5.57 -19.35
CA SER A 5 -6.76 -5.73 -20.80
C SER A 5 -7.98 -5.38 -21.67
N ASP A 6 -9.18 -5.43 -21.09
CA ASP A 6 -10.48 -5.20 -21.74
C ASP A 6 -11.16 -3.88 -21.35
N GLY A 7 -10.53 -3.04 -20.52
CA GLY A 7 -11.07 -1.73 -20.17
C GLY A 7 -10.64 -1.17 -18.84
N LEU A 8 -11.28 -0.07 -18.44
CA LEU A 8 -11.10 0.60 -17.15
C LEU A 8 -12.22 0.18 -16.21
N TYR A 9 -11.85 -0.30 -15.02
CA TYR A 9 -12.77 -0.73 -13.98
C TYR A 9 -12.75 0.25 -12.81
N PHE A 10 -13.92 0.55 -12.26
CA PHE A 10 -14.06 1.47 -11.14
C PHE A 10 -15.25 1.09 -10.27
N THR A 11 -15.14 1.31 -8.96
CA THR A 11 -16.19 1.04 -8.00
C THR A 11 -17.04 2.29 -7.79
N VAL A 12 -18.34 2.11 -7.82
CA VAL A 12 -19.34 3.15 -7.53
C VAL A 12 -20.08 2.76 -6.26
N SER A 13 -20.30 3.74 -5.39
CA SER A 13 -21.21 3.64 -4.25
C SER A 13 -22.15 4.84 -4.29
N SER A 14 -23.43 4.58 -4.56
CA SER A 14 -24.46 5.60 -4.68
C SER A 14 -25.79 5.09 -4.15
N LEU A 15 -26.82 5.92 -4.18
CA LEU A 15 -28.17 5.54 -3.74
C LEU A 15 -28.78 4.41 -4.58
N LYS A 16 -28.39 4.28 -5.85
CA LYS A 16 -29.02 3.35 -6.79
C LYS A 16 -28.05 2.35 -7.42
N TYR A 17 -26.83 2.80 -7.77
CA TYR A 17 -25.84 1.96 -8.43
C TYR A 17 -24.67 1.67 -7.49
N ASN A 18 -24.37 0.38 -7.28
CA ASN A 18 -23.33 -0.03 -6.36
C ASN A 18 -22.48 -1.16 -6.93
N GLY A 19 -21.20 -1.18 -6.55
CA GLY A 19 -20.24 -2.20 -6.96
C GLY A 19 -19.32 -1.78 -8.11
N GLU A 20 -18.70 -2.76 -8.78
CA GLU A 20 -17.73 -2.54 -9.84
C GLU A 20 -18.41 -2.29 -11.18
N PHE A 21 -18.06 -1.21 -11.85
CA PHE A 21 -18.45 -0.85 -13.21
C PHE A 21 -17.24 -0.83 -14.13
N SER A 22 -17.46 -0.93 -15.43
CA SER A 22 -16.37 -0.86 -16.40
C SER A 22 -16.75 -0.10 -17.67
N ILE A 23 -15.75 0.58 -18.24
CA ILE A 23 -15.80 1.18 -19.56
C ILE A 23 -14.67 0.61 -20.41
N THR A 24 -14.90 0.49 -21.70
CA THR A 24 -13.88 0.03 -22.65
C THR A 24 -13.14 1.19 -23.32
N MET A 25 -13.62 2.41 -23.15
CA MET A 25 -12.91 3.61 -23.61
C MET A 25 -11.65 3.81 -22.76
N PRO A 26 -10.46 3.97 -23.37
CA PRO A 26 -9.22 4.28 -22.67
C PRO A 26 -9.23 5.71 -22.13
N GLY A 27 -8.24 6.03 -21.27
CA GLY A 27 -8.10 7.34 -20.65
C GLY A 27 -8.85 7.45 -19.31
N LEU A 28 -8.10 7.64 -18.21
CA LEU A 28 -8.64 7.67 -16.84
C LEU A 28 -9.72 8.73 -16.63
N PHE A 29 -9.67 9.84 -17.39
CA PHE A 29 -10.69 10.90 -17.34
C PHE A 29 -12.07 10.43 -17.85
N ASN A 30 -12.14 9.36 -18.65
CA ASN A 30 -13.41 8.80 -19.10
C ASN A 30 -14.21 8.14 -17.96
N ILE A 31 -13.59 7.83 -16.84
CA ILE A 31 -14.31 7.43 -15.63
C ILE A 31 -15.17 8.58 -15.09
N SER A 32 -14.66 9.82 -15.11
CA SER A 32 -15.45 11.00 -14.72
C SER A 32 -16.63 11.22 -15.68
N ASN A 33 -16.43 11.02 -16.98
CA ASN A 33 -17.51 11.09 -17.96
C ASN A 33 -18.56 9.98 -17.73
N ALA A 34 -18.12 8.77 -17.42
CA ALA A 34 -19.02 7.65 -17.06
C ALA A 34 -19.82 7.96 -15.81
N LEU A 35 -19.18 8.51 -14.76
CA LEU A 35 -19.88 8.89 -13.51
C LEU A 35 -20.94 9.99 -13.77
N ALA A 36 -20.66 10.96 -14.63
CA ALA A 36 -21.64 11.98 -15.03
C ALA A 36 -22.85 11.35 -15.76
N ALA A 37 -22.58 10.44 -16.71
CA ALA A 37 -23.63 9.70 -17.39
C ALA A 37 -24.46 8.83 -16.43
N MET A 38 -23.80 8.15 -15.48
CA MET A 38 -24.46 7.37 -14.46
C MET A 38 -25.36 8.23 -13.54
N ALA A 39 -24.92 9.43 -13.18
CA ALA A 39 -25.71 10.37 -12.39
C ALA A 39 -27.01 10.77 -13.14
N ILE A 40 -26.92 11.03 -14.44
CA ILE A 40 -28.10 11.32 -15.29
C ILE A 40 -29.00 10.08 -15.33
N CYS A 41 -28.46 8.89 -15.58
CA CYS A 41 -29.23 7.65 -15.59
C CYS A 41 -29.93 7.37 -14.24
N MET A 42 -29.29 7.73 -13.13
CA MET A 42 -29.88 7.60 -11.80
C MET A 42 -31.10 8.52 -11.62
N VAL A 43 -31.02 9.76 -12.11
CA VAL A 43 -32.16 10.72 -12.08
C VAL A 43 -33.30 10.26 -12.99
N LEU A 44 -32.96 9.66 -14.14
CA LEU A 44 -33.92 9.13 -15.10
C LEU A 44 -34.46 7.73 -14.74
N ASP A 45 -34.10 7.23 -13.60
CA ASP A 45 -34.52 5.92 -13.07
C ASP A 45 -34.17 4.70 -13.96
N VAL A 46 -33.06 4.77 -14.70
CA VAL A 46 -32.59 3.68 -15.56
C VAL A 46 -32.11 2.50 -14.69
N PRO A 47 -32.53 1.25 -14.98
CA PRO A 47 -32.04 0.07 -14.26
C PRO A 47 -30.53 -0.14 -14.43
N GLU A 48 -29.86 -0.62 -13.36
CA GLU A 48 -28.39 -0.77 -13.30
C GLU A 48 -27.82 -1.63 -14.44
N GLU A 49 -28.51 -2.70 -14.82
CA GLU A 49 -28.08 -3.60 -15.90
C GLU A 49 -27.90 -2.90 -17.25
N TYR A 50 -28.80 -1.96 -17.57
CA TYR A 50 -28.69 -1.15 -18.80
C TYR A 50 -27.54 -0.15 -18.72
N VAL A 51 -27.31 0.43 -17.54
CA VAL A 51 -26.16 1.32 -17.32
C VAL A 51 -24.87 0.55 -17.49
N ARG A 52 -24.73 -0.62 -16.89
CA ARG A 52 -23.55 -1.50 -17.06
C ARG A 52 -23.32 -1.88 -18.53
N SER A 53 -24.37 -2.31 -19.20
CA SER A 53 -24.30 -2.67 -20.62
C SER A 53 -23.95 -1.47 -21.50
N GLY A 54 -24.56 -0.31 -21.24
CA GLY A 54 -24.28 0.94 -21.96
C GLY A 54 -22.85 1.40 -21.82
N LEU A 55 -22.32 1.41 -20.59
CA LEU A 55 -20.94 1.81 -20.32
C LEU A 55 -19.90 0.90 -21.02
N ARG A 56 -20.13 -0.40 -21.05
CA ARG A 56 -19.25 -1.34 -21.78
C ARG A 56 -19.28 -1.16 -23.30
N LYS A 57 -20.41 -0.73 -23.84
CA LYS A 57 -20.61 -0.51 -25.28
C LYS A 57 -20.28 0.92 -25.72
N ALA A 58 -20.15 1.83 -24.78
CA ALA A 58 -19.90 3.24 -25.07
C ALA A 58 -18.62 3.40 -25.91
N ARG A 59 -18.74 4.15 -26.97
CA ARG A 59 -17.65 4.60 -27.84
C ARG A 59 -17.94 6.05 -28.19
N ALA A 60 -16.90 6.86 -28.26
CA ALA A 60 -16.99 8.22 -28.73
C ALA A 60 -16.00 8.39 -29.88
N ALA A 61 -16.51 8.64 -31.07
CA ALA A 61 -15.70 8.87 -32.24
C ALA A 61 -14.74 10.05 -32.02
N GLY A 62 -13.50 9.94 -32.46
CA GLY A 62 -12.46 10.96 -32.27
C GLY A 62 -12.04 11.18 -30.79
N ARG A 63 -12.35 10.27 -29.86
CA ARG A 63 -11.98 10.36 -28.44
C ARG A 63 -11.15 9.15 -28.03
N MET A 64 -9.87 9.38 -27.65
CA MET A 64 -8.94 8.34 -27.21
C MET A 64 -8.93 7.10 -28.12
N GLN A 65 -8.95 7.30 -29.43
CA GLN A 65 -8.80 6.20 -30.38
C GLN A 65 -7.32 5.85 -30.49
N ILE A 66 -6.97 4.59 -30.18
CA ILE A 66 -5.58 4.12 -30.13
C ILE A 66 -5.31 3.21 -31.31
N TYR A 67 -4.25 3.52 -32.03
CA TYR A 67 -3.73 2.76 -33.17
C TYR A 67 -2.27 2.37 -32.91
N GLU A 68 -1.88 1.15 -33.17
CA GLU A 68 -0.51 0.66 -32.94
C GLU A 68 0.09 0.06 -34.20
N SER A 69 1.39 0.28 -34.41
CA SER A 69 2.18 -0.45 -35.41
C SER A 69 2.28 -1.94 -35.04
N ARG A 70 2.55 -2.81 -36.01
CA ARG A 70 2.68 -4.26 -35.81
C ARG A 70 3.83 -4.63 -34.87
N ASP A 71 4.91 -3.87 -34.89
CA ASP A 71 6.06 -4.03 -33.98
C ASP A 71 5.84 -3.38 -32.61
N LYS A 72 4.69 -2.72 -32.41
CA LYS A 72 4.31 -1.96 -31.20
C LYS A 72 5.26 -0.83 -30.80
N ASN A 73 6.15 -0.38 -31.67
CA ASN A 73 7.05 0.73 -31.41
C ASN A 73 6.34 2.09 -31.58
N VAL A 74 5.34 2.17 -32.44
CA VAL A 74 4.57 3.40 -32.69
C VAL A 74 3.14 3.19 -32.20
N THR A 75 2.73 4.04 -31.25
CA THR A 75 1.34 4.15 -30.82
C THR A 75 0.84 5.54 -31.18
N VAL A 76 -0.30 5.64 -31.84
CA VAL A 76 -0.96 6.89 -32.19
C VAL A 76 -2.28 6.99 -31.45
N ILE A 77 -2.48 8.08 -30.75
CA ILE A 77 -3.73 8.39 -30.02
C ILE A 77 -4.39 9.58 -30.74
N VAL A 78 -5.57 9.35 -31.27
CA VAL A 78 -6.39 10.42 -31.89
C VAL A 78 -7.44 10.86 -30.88
N ASP A 79 -7.42 12.14 -30.52
CA ASP A 79 -8.35 12.72 -29.55
C ASP A 79 -8.80 14.13 -29.95
N TYR A 80 -10.03 14.46 -29.66
CA TYR A 80 -10.60 15.80 -29.93
C TYR A 80 -10.25 16.81 -28.81
N ALA A 81 -9.27 16.54 -27.99
CA ALA A 81 -8.79 17.50 -26.99
C ALA A 81 -8.36 18.81 -27.65
N HIS A 82 -8.80 19.93 -27.10
CA HIS A 82 -8.61 21.26 -27.74
C HIS A 82 -8.57 22.42 -26.71
N ASN A 83 -8.49 22.14 -25.43
CA ASN A 83 -8.37 23.16 -24.38
C ASN A 83 -7.42 22.71 -23.28
N ARG A 84 -7.03 23.63 -22.38
CA ARG A 84 -6.05 23.40 -21.32
C ARG A 84 -6.37 22.17 -20.49
N MET A 85 -7.62 22.01 -20.04
CA MET A 85 -8.00 20.89 -19.16
C MET A 85 -7.90 19.53 -19.87
N SER A 86 -8.36 19.47 -21.13
CA SER A 86 -8.31 18.22 -21.91
C SER A 86 -6.88 17.82 -22.28
N PHE A 87 -6.01 18.79 -22.61
CA PHE A 87 -4.59 18.51 -22.86
C PHE A 87 -3.87 18.02 -21.62
N ASP A 88 -4.06 18.67 -20.47
CA ASP A 88 -3.45 18.22 -19.20
C ASP A 88 -3.90 16.80 -18.84
N ALA A 89 -5.19 16.50 -18.96
CA ALA A 89 -5.73 15.17 -18.70
C ALA A 89 -5.17 14.11 -19.66
N LEU A 90 -5.08 14.44 -20.96
CA LEU A 90 -4.54 13.57 -22.00
C LEU A 90 -3.06 13.25 -21.75
N TYR A 91 -2.23 14.28 -21.53
CA TYR A 91 -0.79 14.10 -21.28
C TYR A 91 -0.51 13.29 -20.02
N ARG A 92 -1.21 13.58 -18.91
CA ARG A 92 -1.08 12.82 -17.66
C ARG A 92 -1.47 11.35 -17.83
N SER A 93 -2.59 11.10 -18.50
CA SER A 93 -3.04 9.73 -18.76
C SER A 93 -2.02 8.98 -19.62
N THR A 94 -1.54 9.60 -20.69
CA THR A 94 -0.57 9.02 -21.62
C THR A 94 0.77 8.69 -20.93
N LYS A 95 1.29 9.59 -20.10
CA LYS A 95 2.52 9.32 -19.32
C LYS A 95 2.39 8.13 -18.40
N ILE A 96 1.23 7.96 -17.78
CA ILE A 96 0.94 6.82 -16.89
C ILE A 96 0.79 5.52 -17.72
N GLU A 97 0.14 5.61 -18.87
CA GLU A 97 -0.19 4.45 -19.71
C GLU A 97 0.99 3.94 -20.54
N TYR A 98 1.92 4.84 -20.92
CA TYR A 98 3.08 4.54 -21.79
C TYR A 98 4.40 5.04 -21.17
N PRO A 99 4.79 4.56 -20.00
CA PRO A 99 6.00 5.03 -19.32
C PRO A 99 7.26 4.73 -20.14
N GLY A 100 8.16 5.73 -20.22
CA GLY A 100 9.47 5.59 -20.90
C GLY A 100 9.44 5.63 -22.43
N ARG A 101 8.27 5.88 -23.04
CA ARG A 101 8.19 6.15 -24.48
C ARG A 101 8.34 7.63 -24.78
N GLN A 102 8.95 7.94 -25.91
CA GLN A 102 8.99 9.32 -26.42
C GLN A 102 7.57 9.81 -26.70
N MET A 103 7.21 10.98 -26.18
CA MET A 103 5.90 11.57 -26.37
C MET A 103 5.96 12.70 -27.40
N ILE A 104 5.20 12.56 -28.50
CA ILE A 104 5.12 13.52 -29.60
C ILE A 104 3.70 14.08 -29.66
N SER A 105 3.54 15.40 -29.71
CA SER A 105 2.23 16.05 -29.91
C SER A 105 2.14 16.69 -31.28
N VAL A 106 1.00 16.51 -31.97
CA VAL A 106 0.67 17.15 -33.24
C VAL A 106 -0.63 17.91 -33.02
N PHE A 107 -0.58 19.24 -33.04
CA PHE A 107 -1.75 20.08 -32.82
C PHE A 107 -1.65 21.43 -33.52
N GLY A 108 -2.78 22.10 -33.63
CA GLY A 108 -2.92 23.47 -34.06
C GLY A 108 -3.89 24.26 -33.18
N CYS A 109 -4.24 25.44 -33.61
CA CYS A 109 -5.32 26.25 -33.04
C CYS A 109 -6.13 26.92 -34.14
N PRO A 110 -7.45 27.13 -33.93
CA PRO A 110 -8.27 27.84 -34.90
C PRO A 110 -7.91 29.33 -34.98
N GLY A 111 -8.17 29.90 -36.12
CA GLY A 111 -7.98 31.34 -36.34
C GLY A 111 -9.09 32.21 -35.75
N SER A 112 -8.75 33.45 -35.46
CA SER A 112 -9.66 34.56 -35.08
C SER A 112 -10.45 34.37 -33.76
N HIS A 113 -10.26 33.32 -33.01
CA HIS A 113 -10.91 33.11 -31.72
C HIS A 113 -10.09 32.21 -30.80
N ALA A 114 -10.45 32.16 -29.50
CA ALA A 114 -9.78 31.37 -28.49
C ALA A 114 -8.25 31.62 -28.35
N LEU A 115 -7.80 32.86 -28.47
CA LEU A 115 -6.37 33.25 -28.49
C LEU A 115 -5.59 32.71 -27.26
N GLN A 116 -6.21 32.70 -26.09
CA GLN A 116 -5.58 32.16 -24.88
C GLN A 116 -5.19 30.67 -25.02
N ARG A 117 -5.89 29.95 -25.87
CA ARG A 117 -5.64 28.55 -26.19
C ARG A 117 -4.26 28.32 -26.81
N ARG A 118 -3.77 29.26 -27.66
CA ARG A 118 -2.43 29.17 -28.26
C ARG A 118 -1.32 29.10 -27.19
N LYS A 119 -1.44 29.98 -26.19
CA LYS A 119 -0.54 29.99 -25.04
C LYS A 119 -0.67 28.71 -24.20
N ASP A 120 -1.90 28.38 -23.80
CA ASP A 120 -2.17 27.27 -22.90
C ASP A 120 -1.70 25.91 -23.45
N LEU A 121 -1.98 25.66 -24.74
CA LEU A 121 -1.60 24.41 -25.40
C LEU A 121 -0.10 24.36 -25.70
N GLY A 122 0.51 25.49 -26.09
CA GLY A 122 1.95 25.62 -26.30
C GLY A 122 2.73 25.33 -25.03
N GLU A 123 2.36 25.95 -23.89
CA GLU A 123 2.99 25.70 -22.58
C GLU A 123 2.85 24.25 -22.14
N LEU A 124 1.65 23.67 -22.20
CA LEU A 124 1.41 22.30 -21.79
C LEU A 124 2.16 21.29 -22.66
N SER A 125 2.16 21.48 -23.97
CA SER A 125 2.87 20.59 -24.90
C SER A 125 4.37 20.67 -24.69
N GLY A 126 4.93 21.87 -24.56
CA GLY A 126 6.35 22.09 -24.29
C GLY A 126 6.85 21.54 -22.96
N GLN A 127 5.97 21.45 -21.93
CA GLN A 127 6.29 20.89 -20.62
C GLN A 127 6.15 19.36 -20.55
N ASN A 128 5.37 18.77 -21.43
CA ASN A 128 4.95 17.38 -21.32
C ASN A 128 5.48 16.47 -22.43
N CYS A 129 5.83 17.00 -23.60
CA CYS A 129 6.24 16.25 -24.77
C CYS A 129 7.74 16.36 -25.03
N ASP A 130 8.32 15.34 -25.66
CA ASP A 130 9.71 15.33 -26.10
C ASP A 130 9.86 16.04 -27.45
N PHE A 131 8.79 16.08 -28.24
CA PHE A 131 8.74 16.79 -29.52
C PHE A 131 7.32 17.28 -29.84
N VAL A 132 7.21 18.43 -30.49
CA VAL A 132 5.93 19.03 -30.89
C VAL A 132 5.92 19.39 -32.38
N PHE A 133 4.87 18.96 -33.10
CA PHE A 133 4.52 19.51 -34.41
C PHE A 133 3.41 20.53 -34.24
N ILE A 134 3.69 21.79 -34.66
CA ILE A 134 2.69 22.87 -34.72
C ILE A 134 2.19 22.91 -36.16
N THR A 135 0.88 22.69 -36.37
CA THR A 135 0.31 22.55 -37.71
C THR A 135 -1.05 23.21 -37.81
N GLU A 136 -1.63 23.21 -39.02
CA GLU A 136 -2.93 23.82 -39.28
C GLU A 136 -4.07 23.08 -38.53
N GLU A 137 -5.00 23.87 -37.97
CA GLU A 137 -6.29 23.47 -37.43
C GLU A 137 -7.29 24.62 -37.64
N ASP A 138 -8.11 24.54 -38.70
CA ASP A 138 -9.18 25.52 -39.02
C ASP A 138 -8.73 26.98 -38.92
N SER A 139 -7.69 27.34 -39.66
CA SER A 139 -7.10 28.69 -39.66
C SER A 139 -8.09 29.80 -40.01
N GLY A 140 -9.15 29.47 -40.76
CA GLY A 140 -10.13 30.45 -41.21
C GLY A 140 -9.48 31.54 -42.04
N GLU A 141 -9.77 32.81 -41.75
CA GLU A 141 -9.21 33.97 -42.45
C GLU A 141 -7.85 34.42 -41.90
N GLU A 142 -7.40 33.87 -40.75
CA GLU A 142 -6.12 34.23 -40.16
C GLU A 142 -4.98 33.40 -40.79
N PRO A 143 -3.88 34.04 -41.20
CA PRO A 143 -2.75 33.30 -41.76
C PRO A 143 -2.17 32.30 -40.79
N PHE A 144 -1.95 31.04 -41.23
CA PHE A 144 -1.35 29.98 -40.41
C PHE A 144 -0.04 30.42 -39.74
N ALA A 145 0.82 31.11 -40.47
CA ALA A 145 2.11 31.58 -39.93
C ALA A 145 1.96 32.47 -38.68
N GLN A 146 0.89 33.25 -38.58
CA GLN A 146 0.62 34.07 -37.40
C GLN A 146 0.15 33.21 -36.23
N ILE A 147 -0.77 32.29 -36.48
CA ILE A 147 -1.27 31.34 -35.47
C ILE A 147 -0.11 30.50 -34.92
N ALA A 148 0.71 29.95 -35.80
CA ALA A 148 1.87 29.15 -35.47
C ALA A 148 2.90 29.92 -34.65
N ALA A 149 3.24 31.16 -35.04
CA ALA A 149 4.17 32.01 -34.30
C ALA A 149 3.68 32.34 -32.88
N ASP A 150 2.37 32.47 -32.68
CA ASP A 150 1.79 32.69 -31.35
C ASP A 150 1.86 31.45 -30.48
N ILE A 151 1.71 30.24 -31.04
CA ILE A 151 1.88 28.98 -30.31
C ILE A 151 3.36 28.74 -29.97
N GLU A 152 4.25 28.92 -30.97
CA GLU A 152 5.69 28.65 -30.89
C GLU A 152 6.37 29.40 -29.75
N LYS A 153 5.97 30.66 -29.48
CA LYS A 153 6.47 31.49 -28.35
C LYS A 153 6.36 30.79 -26.99
N HIS A 154 5.48 29.80 -26.88
CA HIS A 154 5.14 29.11 -25.62
C HIS A 154 5.58 27.64 -25.58
N VAL A 155 6.18 27.11 -26.64
CA VAL A 155 6.65 25.72 -26.70
C VAL A 155 8.13 25.66 -26.32
N ALA A 156 8.42 25.10 -25.14
CA ALA A 156 9.79 25.06 -24.58
C ALA A 156 10.59 23.81 -24.98
N CYS A 157 10.00 22.83 -25.66
CA CYS A 157 10.69 21.63 -26.14
C CYS A 157 11.06 21.72 -27.63
N PRO A 158 11.86 20.79 -28.17
CA PRO A 158 12.10 20.69 -29.62
C PRO A 158 10.79 20.60 -30.40
N HIS A 159 10.66 21.39 -31.45
CA HIS A 159 9.44 21.46 -32.23
C HIS A 159 9.69 21.76 -33.70
N LEU A 160 8.69 21.51 -34.51
CA LEU A 160 8.66 21.87 -35.94
C LEU A 160 7.33 22.53 -36.28
N VAL A 161 7.41 23.69 -36.96
CA VAL A 161 6.25 24.37 -37.52
C VAL A 161 6.10 23.97 -38.98
N LEU A 162 4.96 23.34 -39.30
CA LEU A 162 4.67 22.92 -40.68
C LEU A 162 3.16 22.98 -40.91
N GLU A 163 2.74 23.76 -41.95
CA GLU A 163 1.32 24.00 -42.26
C GLU A 163 0.59 22.69 -42.61
N ASP A 164 1.20 21.85 -43.45
CA ASP A 164 0.61 20.58 -43.89
C ASP A 164 0.50 19.59 -42.75
N ARG A 165 -0.71 19.45 -42.21
CA ARG A 165 -1.01 18.52 -41.11
C ARG A 165 -0.79 17.07 -41.47
N ALA A 166 -1.08 16.67 -42.72
CA ALA A 166 -0.87 15.31 -43.17
C ALA A 166 0.63 14.96 -43.19
N GLU A 167 1.48 15.89 -43.61
CA GLU A 167 2.94 15.71 -43.56
C GLU A 167 3.48 15.71 -42.12
N CYS A 168 2.92 16.48 -41.19
CA CYS A 168 3.26 16.37 -39.76
C CYS A 168 2.97 14.99 -39.21
N ILE A 169 1.78 14.45 -39.47
CA ILE A 169 1.38 13.10 -39.04
C ILE A 169 2.29 12.05 -39.66
N ARG A 170 2.61 12.17 -40.97
CA ARG A 170 3.53 11.28 -41.67
C ARG A 170 4.90 11.24 -40.98
N ARG A 171 5.50 12.41 -40.73
CA ARG A 171 6.81 12.51 -40.07
C ARG A 171 6.78 11.98 -38.66
N ALA A 172 5.77 12.31 -37.89
CA ALA A 172 5.63 11.79 -36.53
C ALA A 172 5.62 10.25 -36.49
N ILE A 173 4.97 9.60 -37.49
CA ILE A 173 4.86 8.16 -37.58
C ILE A 173 6.11 7.53 -38.21
N LEU A 174 6.71 8.11 -39.25
CA LEU A 174 7.76 7.46 -40.06
C LEU A 174 9.19 7.81 -39.64
N ASP A 175 9.48 9.03 -39.17
CA ASP A 175 10.84 9.55 -39.09
C ASP A 175 11.58 9.20 -37.77
N GLY A 176 10.94 8.60 -36.77
CA GLY A 176 11.58 8.26 -35.48
C GLY A 176 12.09 6.82 -35.42
N LYS A 177 13.14 6.59 -34.60
CA LYS A 177 13.72 5.25 -34.38
C LYS A 177 13.32 4.64 -33.04
N ASP A 178 12.95 5.47 -32.05
CA ASP A 178 12.62 5.01 -30.71
C ASP A 178 11.15 4.68 -30.55
N ALA A 179 10.83 3.90 -29.52
CA ALA A 179 9.45 3.61 -29.16
C ALA A 179 8.74 4.90 -28.73
N ARG A 180 7.63 5.25 -29.38
CA ARG A 180 6.96 6.53 -29.22
C ARG A 180 5.46 6.46 -29.13
N VAL A 181 4.87 7.47 -28.51
CA VAL A 181 3.43 7.74 -28.47
C VAL A 181 3.18 9.09 -29.11
N ILE A 182 2.34 9.11 -30.13
CA ILE A 182 1.99 10.29 -30.91
C ILE A 182 0.57 10.68 -30.56
N LEU A 183 0.37 11.92 -30.15
CA LEU A 183 -0.92 12.50 -29.80
C LEU A 183 -1.38 13.43 -30.92
N LEU A 184 -2.41 13.03 -31.66
CA LEU A 184 -3.06 13.85 -32.67
C LEU A 184 -4.30 14.48 -32.06
N THR A 185 -4.30 15.82 -31.94
CA THR A 185 -5.36 16.52 -31.21
C THR A 185 -5.98 17.65 -32.05
N GLY A 186 -7.24 17.98 -31.71
CA GLY A 186 -7.99 19.09 -32.33
C GLY A 186 -8.96 18.66 -33.40
N LYS A 187 -8.56 17.80 -34.34
CA LYS A 187 -9.39 17.42 -35.50
C LYS A 187 -10.12 16.08 -35.37
N GLY A 188 -9.50 15.09 -34.66
CA GLY A 188 -10.14 13.79 -34.46
C GLY A 188 -10.57 13.09 -35.75
N GLU A 189 -11.86 12.86 -35.93
CA GLU A 189 -12.46 12.25 -37.13
C GLU A 189 -13.00 13.27 -38.14
N GLU A 190 -12.76 14.56 -37.95
CA GLU A 190 -13.25 15.58 -38.88
C GLU A 190 -12.62 15.41 -40.26
N THR A 191 -13.46 15.48 -41.31
CA THR A 191 -13.08 15.28 -42.70
C THR A 191 -12.98 16.58 -43.50
N THR A 192 -13.00 17.71 -42.80
CA THR A 192 -12.88 19.03 -43.41
C THR A 192 -11.92 19.91 -42.64
N MET A 193 -11.31 20.89 -43.30
CA MET A 193 -10.48 21.96 -42.76
C MET A 193 -11.05 23.30 -43.15
N LYS A 194 -11.26 24.21 -42.21
CA LYS A 194 -11.75 25.56 -42.49
C LYS A 194 -10.61 26.46 -42.96
N ARG A 195 -10.64 26.92 -44.21
CA ARG A 195 -9.70 27.89 -44.78
C ARG A 195 -10.48 29.07 -45.37
N GLY A 196 -10.20 30.27 -44.93
CA GLY A 196 -11.05 31.40 -45.19
C GLY A 196 -12.46 31.19 -44.63
N SER A 197 -13.47 31.42 -45.46
CA SER A 197 -14.88 31.22 -45.16
C SER A 197 -15.42 29.84 -45.58
N VAL A 198 -14.57 28.96 -46.15
CA VAL A 198 -15.00 27.67 -46.74
C VAL A 198 -14.39 26.48 -45.99
N PHE A 199 -15.12 25.37 -46.00
CA PHE A 199 -14.62 24.08 -45.55
C PHE A 199 -14.10 23.29 -46.75
N VAL A 200 -12.81 22.96 -46.74
CA VAL A 200 -12.18 22.14 -47.78
C VAL A 200 -12.08 20.71 -47.31
N PRO A 201 -12.16 19.71 -48.23
CA PRO A 201 -11.96 18.30 -47.86
C PRO A 201 -10.58 18.08 -47.22
N TYR A 202 -10.55 17.31 -46.15
CA TYR A 202 -9.36 16.91 -45.41
C TYR A 202 -9.48 15.44 -45.04
N PRO A 203 -8.46 14.58 -45.29
CA PRO A 203 -8.46 13.22 -44.77
C PRO A 203 -8.38 13.30 -43.25
N SER A 204 -9.27 12.64 -42.54
CA SER A 204 -9.26 12.67 -41.07
C SER A 204 -7.93 12.25 -40.49
N ASP A 205 -7.63 12.68 -39.24
CA ASP A 205 -6.43 12.21 -38.52
C ASP A 205 -6.41 10.69 -38.39
N VAL A 206 -7.59 10.04 -38.32
CA VAL A 206 -7.73 8.56 -38.28
C VAL A 206 -7.32 7.93 -39.62
N GLU A 207 -7.81 8.45 -40.75
CA GLU A 207 -7.45 7.95 -42.09
C GLU A 207 -5.95 8.09 -42.35
N LEU A 208 -5.37 9.24 -42.01
CA LEU A 208 -3.93 9.48 -42.12
C LEU A 208 -3.12 8.56 -41.22
N THR A 209 -3.58 8.33 -39.99
CA THR A 209 -2.95 7.40 -39.05
C THR A 209 -2.89 5.98 -39.61
N LEU A 210 -4.02 5.46 -40.09
CA LEU A 210 -4.09 4.13 -40.66
C LEU A 210 -3.20 4.00 -41.90
N LYS A 211 -3.21 5.01 -42.77
CA LYS A 211 -2.36 5.05 -43.97
C LYS A 211 -0.87 4.98 -43.61
N TYR A 212 -0.41 5.86 -42.73
CA TYR A 212 1.03 5.94 -42.41
C TYR A 212 1.52 4.83 -41.48
N LEU A 213 0.69 4.29 -40.60
CA LEU A 213 1.02 3.04 -39.89
C LEU A 213 1.16 1.86 -40.83
N ALA A 214 0.30 1.74 -41.85
CA ALA A 214 0.44 0.69 -42.85
C ALA A 214 1.71 0.88 -43.72
N GLU A 215 2.17 2.11 -43.95
CA GLU A 215 3.46 2.39 -44.59
C GLU A 215 4.63 2.04 -43.68
N TYR A 216 4.57 2.42 -42.41
CA TYR A 216 5.57 2.06 -41.38
C TYR A 216 5.74 0.55 -41.27
N ASP A 217 4.64 -0.19 -41.21
CA ASP A 217 4.61 -1.64 -41.06
C ASP A 217 5.21 -2.41 -42.26
N LYS A 218 5.28 -1.80 -43.46
CA LYS A 218 5.92 -2.40 -44.65
C LYS A 218 7.45 -2.45 -44.51
N VAL A 219 8.05 -1.44 -43.88
CA VAL A 219 9.50 -1.33 -43.71
C VAL A 219 9.96 -1.80 -42.30
N HIS A 220 9.02 -1.92 -41.37
CA HIS A 220 9.21 -2.46 -40.03
C HIS A 220 8.27 -3.67 -39.86
N PRO A 221 8.51 -4.79 -40.57
CA PRO A 221 7.69 -5.98 -40.41
C PRO A 221 7.76 -6.38 -38.93
N ALA A 222 6.61 -6.79 -38.38
CA ALA A 222 6.61 -7.41 -37.07
C ALA A 222 7.72 -8.46 -37.04
N ALA A 223 8.66 -8.34 -36.14
CA ALA A 223 9.64 -9.39 -35.93
C ALA A 223 8.86 -10.70 -35.86
N PRO A 224 9.27 -11.77 -36.61
CA PRO A 224 8.61 -13.06 -36.48
C PRO A 224 8.47 -13.29 -35.00
N ALA A 225 7.28 -13.66 -34.55
CA ALA A 225 6.98 -13.81 -33.13
C ALA A 225 8.06 -14.69 -32.51
N SER A 226 9.24 -14.12 -32.35
CA SER A 226 10.27 -14.67 -31.52
C SER A 226 9.64 -14.64 -30.17
N SER A 227 9.39 -15.80 -29.63
CA SER A 227 9.16 -16.04 -28.22
C SER A 227 10.40 -15.65 -27.40
N ALA A 228 10.98 -14.48 -27.65
CA ALA A 228 11.78 -13.78 -26.70
C ALA A 228 10.78 -13.33 -25.63
N LYS A 229 10.50 -14.22 -24.65
CA LYS A 229 9.90 -13.85 -23.37
C LYS A 229 10.66 -12.62 -22.94
N LYS A 230 9.99 -11.47 -22.88
CA LYS A 230 10.53 -10.23 -22.28
C LYS A 230 11.18 -10.68 -20.98
N ALA A 231 12.47 -10.43 -20.82
CA ALA A 231 13.17 -10.88 -19.62
C ALA A 231 12.37 -10.35 -18.43
N LYS A 232 11.90 -11.27 -17.60
CA LYS A 232 11.15 -10.90 -16.42
C LYS A 232 12.06 -10.09 -15.51
N LYS A 233 11.48 -9.15 -14.78
CA LYS A 233 12.18 -8.46 -13.69
C LYS A 233 12.42 -9.46 -12.56
N ASP A 234 13.49 -9.30 -11.81
CA ASP A 234 13.91 -10.25 -10.77
C ASP A 234 12.80 -10.54 -9.77
N PHE A 235 12.17 -9.50 -9.20
CA PHE A 235 11.12 -9.69 -8.21
C PHE A 235 10.17 -8.50 -8.08
N LEU A 236 8.99 -8.77 -7.50
CA LEU A 236 8.01 -7.75 -7.07
C LEU A 236 7.61 -8.00 -5.62
N PRO A 237 7.79 -7.02 -4.71
CA PRO A 237 7.16 -7.05 -3.40
C PRO A 237 5.66 -6.74 -3.50
N ILE A 238 4.83 -7.58 -2.90
CA ILE A 238 3.37 -7.40 -2.77
C ILE A 238 3.07 -7.31 -1.27
N ILE A 239 2.60 -6.15 -0.83
CA ILE A 239 2.39 -5.83 0.59
C ILE A 239 0.90 -5.84 0.88
N LEU A 240 0.48 -6.61 1.88
CA LEU A 240 -0.92 -6.71 2.29
C LEU A 240 -1.18 -5.83 3.51
N GLY A 241 -1.97 -4.79 3.30
CA GLY A 241 -2.29 -3.79 4.32
C GLY A 241 -2.08 -2.35 3.85
N SER A 242 -2.37 -1.36 4.70
CA SER A 242 -2.20 0.07 4.37
C SER A 242 -1.90 0.96 5.59
N ASP A 243 -1.49 0.38 6.70
CA ASP A 243 -1.11 1.07 7.94
C ASP A 243 0.36 1.52 7.94
N GLU A 244 0.89 1.88 9.11
CA GLU A 244 2.29 2.28 9.27
C GLU A 244 3.25 1.15 8.94
N ASN A 245 2.88 -0.11 9.24
CA ASN A 245 3.71 -1.28 8.94
C ASN A 245 3.86 -1.44 7.42
N ALA A 246 2.75 -1.36 6.68
CA ALA A 246 2.75 -1.45 5.23
C ALA A 246 3.58 -0.32 4.58
N TYR A 247 3.47 0.91 5.09
CA TYR A 247 4.29 2.02 4.63
C TYR A 247 5.78 1.81 4.93
N GLY A 248 6.10 1.39 6.17
CA GLY A 248 7.47 1.09 6.59
C GLY A 248 8.11 -0.01 5.74
N THR A 249 7.37 -1.09 5.49
CA THR A 249 7.79 -2.21 4.63
C THR A 249 8.08 -1.74 3.19
N ALA A 250 7.19 -0.94 2.59
CA ALA A 250 7.40 -0.39 1.25
C ALA A 250 8.65 0.50 1.20
N ARG A 251 8.85 1.33 2.21
CA ARG A 251 10.04 2.18 2.36
C ARG A 251 11.33 1.37 2.46
N LEU A 252 11.33 0.25 3.18
CA LEU A 252 12.49 -0.64 3.30
C LEU A 252 12.91 -1.24 1.95
N PHE A 253 11.97 -1.63 1.10
CA PHE A 253 12.25 -2.10 -0.26
C PHE A 253 12.79 -0.98 -1.14
N GLN A 254 12.20 0.20 -1.06
CA GLN A 254 12.68 1.36 -1.82
C GLN A 254 14.09 1.76 -1.42
N GLU A 255 14.41 1.77 -0.12
CA GLU A 255 15.74 2.09 0.40
C GLU A 255 16.81 1.06 0.00
N ALA A 256 16.45 -0.23 -0.08
CA ALA A 256 17.40 -1.30 -0.37
C ALA A 256 17.61 -1.58 -1.86
N TYR A 257 16.55 -1.47 -2.66
CA TYR A 257 16.53 -1.98 -4.04
C TYR A 257 15.98 -0.98 -5.06
N HIS A 258 15.48 0.18 -4.63
CA HIS A 258 14.81 1.15 -5.49
C HIS A 258 13.64 0.56 -6.30
N VAL A 259 12.99 -0.49 -5.78
CA VAL A 259 11.80 -1.10 -6.38
C VAL A 259 10.54 -0.45 -5.84
N THR A 260 9.51 -0.40 -6.68
CA THR A 260 8.17 0.08 -6.30
C THR A 260 7.28 -1.11 -5.99
N PRO A 261 6.96 -1.37 -4.70
CA PRO A 261 6.07 -2.45 -4.30
C PRO A 261 4.64 -2.25 -4.81
N LEU A 262 3.86 -3.34 -4.86
CA LEU A 262 2.42 -3.32 -5.03
C LEU A 262 1.74 -3.49 -3.67
N LEU A 263 0.96 -2.50 -3.26
CA LEU A 263 0.16 -2.52 -2.03
C LEU A 263 -1.25 -3.02 -2.33
N LEU A 264 -1.72 -4.02 -1.59
CA LEU A 264 -3.09 -4.54 -1.68
C LEU A 264 -3.81 -4.29 -0.35
N CYS A 265 -4.98 -3.68 -0.40
CA CYS A 265 -5.76 -3.37 0.80
C CYS A 265 -7.25 -3.16 0.48
N THR A 266 -8.10 -3.26 1.48
CA THR A 266 -9.53 -2.93 1.37
C THR A 266 -9.76 -1.43 1.23
N GLN A 267 -8.95 -0.63 1.95
CA GLN A 267 -8.96 0.83 1.89
C GLN A 267 -7.58 1.41 2.20
N GLN A 268 -7.31 2.58 1.66
CA GLN A 268 -6.06 3.27 1.91
C GLN A 268 -6.14 4.15 3.17
N LEU A 269 -5.36 3.81 4.20
CA LEU A 269 -5.27 4.54 5.45
C LEU A 269 -4.34 5.77 5.35
N VAL A 270 -4.39 6.66 6.36
CA VAL A 270 -3.59 7.90 6.38
C VAL A 270 -2.09 7.66 6.15
N PRO A 271 -1.43 6.65 6.74
CA PRO A 271 0.00 6.41 6.55
C PRO A 271 0.42 6.22 5.10
N THR A 272 -0.44 5.63 4.27
CA THR A 272 -0.13 5.28 2.87
C THR A 272 -0.71 6.27 1.85
N ARG A 273 -1.67 7.12 2.23
CA ARG A 273 -2.28 8.08 1.30
C ARG A 273 -1.28 9.08 0.73
N SER A 274 -1.39 9.31 -0.58
CA SER A 274 -0.54 10.26 -1.33
C SER A 274 0.96 9.95 -1.27
N SER A 275 1.35 8.70 -1.02
CA SER A 275 2.73 8.23 -1.14
C SER A 275 3.04 7.84 -2.59
N HIS A 276 4.30 8.04 -2.98
CA HIS A 276 4.84 7.63 -4.28
C HIS A 276 5.75 6.38 -4.19
N LEU A 277 5.93 5.83 -2.97
CA LEU A 277 6.84 4.69 -2.76
C LEU A 277 6.31 3.38 -3.32
N PHE A 278 5.02 3.27 -3.62
CA PHE A 278 4.36 2.04 -4.05
C PHE A 278 3.17 2.34 -4.97
N LEU A 279 2.77 1.33 -5.73
CA LEU A 279 1.46 1.29 -6.39
C LEU A 279 0.44 0.72 -5.41
N CYS A 280 -0.76 1.27 -5.36
CA CYS A 280 -1.82 0.80 -4.47
C CYS A 280 -3.02 0.29 -5.28
N ARG A 281 -3.42 -0.95 -5.04
CA ARG A 281 -4.65 -1.54 -5.56
C ARG A 281 -5.61 -1.77 -4.39
N ILE A 282 -6.75 -1.11 -4.44
CA ILE A 282 -7.85 -1.32 -3.49
C ILE A 282 -8.71 -2.46 -4.02
N ILE A 283 -8.90 -3.48 -3.19
CA ILE A 283 -9.74 -4.63 -3.48
C ILE A 283 -10.86 -4.63 -2.42
N PRO A 284 -12.12 -4.40 -2.82
CA PRO A 284 -13.25 -4.45 -1.88
C PRO A 284 -13.33 -5.82 -1.20
N ASP A 285 -13.68 -5.80 0.07
CA ASP A 285 -13.84 -7.02 0.90
C ASP A 285 -12.61 -7.96 0.92
N PHE A 286 -11.41 -7.44 0.61
CA PHE A 286 -10.17 -8.24 0.52
C PHE A 286 -9.82 -8.97 1.82
N GLU A 287 -10.37 -8.50 2.93
CA GLU A 287 -10.21 -9.12 4.25
C GLU A 287 -11.17 -10.31 4.48
N ARG A 288 -12.16 -10.56 3.60
CA ARG A 288 -13.06 -11.68 3.75
C ARG A 288 -12.45 -12.99 3.27
N GLU A 289 -12.67 -14.04 4.05
CA GLU A 289 -12.18 -15.40 3.78
C GLU A 289 -12.55 -15.89 2.37
N GLU A 290 -13.78 -15.59 1.92
CA GLU A 290 -14.32 -16.03 0.63
C GLU A 290 -13.73 -15.24 -0.56
N VAL A 291 -13.23 -14.02 -0.32
CA VAL A 291 -12.72 -13.11 -1.36
C VAL A 291 -11.23 -13.23 -1.53
N PHE A 292 -10.51 -13.35 -0.41
CA PHE A 292 -9.05 -13.25 -0.35
C PHE A 292 -8.32 -14.21 -1.29
N PRO A 293 -8.59 -15.55 -1.28
CA PRO A 293 -7.80 -16.48 -2.08
C PRO A 293 -7.92 -16.21 -3.57
N GLY A 294 -9.14 -16.02 -4.07
CA GLY A 294 -9.40 -15.75 -5.49
C GLY A 294 -8.81 -14.42 -5.96
N ALA A 295 -8.95 -13.38 -5.15
CA ALA A 295 -8.45 -12.04 -5.46
C ALA A 295 -6.91 -12.00 -5.48
N LEU A 296 -6.26 -12.58 -4.46
CA LEU A 296 -4.80 -12.64 -4.40
C LEU A 296 -4.24 -13.51 -5.54
N LEU A 297 -4.80 -14.68 -5.80
CA LEU A 297 -4.39 -15.56 -6.89
C LEU A 297 -4.45 -14.84 -8.25
N GLY A 298 -5.51 -14.07 -8.51
CA GLY A 298 -5.63 -13.26 -9.72
C GLY A 298 -4.51 -12.25 -9.87
N VAL A 299 -4.16 -11.54 -8.79
CA VAL A 299 -3.04 -10.58 -8.78
C VAL A 299 -1.71 -11.28 -9.00
N LEU A 300 -1.45 -12.39 -8.29
CA LEU A 300 -0.20 -13.15 -8.41
C LEU A 300 0.01 -13.66 -9.84
N LYS A 301 -1.01 -14.27 -10.46
CA LYS A 301 -0.94 -14.75 -11.85
C LYS A 301 -0.66 -13.61 -12.84
N GLN A 302 -1.24 -12.44 -12.63
CA GLN A 302 -0.96 -11.27 -13.45
C GLN A 302 0.49 -10.80 -13.29
N CYS A 303 0.96 -10.65 -12.05
CA CYS A 303 2.32 -10.18 -11.76
C CYS A 303 3.40 -11.19 -12.21
N ALA A 304 3.12 -12.50 -12.13
CA ALA A 304 4.04 -13.55 -12.55
C ALA A 304 4.35 -13.54 -14.07
N GLN A 305 3.60 -12.77 -14.87
CA GLN A 305 3.91 -12.57 -16.30
C GLN A 305 5.15 -11.68 -16.48
N ASP A 306 5.36 -10.69 -15.61
CA ASP A 306 6.40 -9.68 -15.73
C ASP A 306 7.56 -9.85 -14.71
N TYR A 307 7.40 -10.68 -13.67
CA TYR A 307 8.37 -10.88 -12.60
C TYR A 307 8.70 -12.35 -12.40
N GLU A 308 9.97 -12.63 -12.07
CA GLU A 308 10.42 -14.01 -11.80
C GLU A 308 9.98 -14.51 -10.44
N LYS A 309 10.08 -13.64 -9.41
CA LYS A 309 9.72 -13.96 -8.03
C LYS A 309 8.76 -12.93 -7.46
N LEU A 310 7.74 -13.40 -6.75
CA LEU A 310 6.79 -12.55 -6.04
C LEU A 310 6.98 -12.75 -4.54
N LEU A 311 7.29 -11.66 -3.83
CA LEU A 311 7.41 -11.65 -2.38
C LEU A 311 6.11 -11.10 -1.79
N VAL A 312 5.40 -11.88 -0.98
CA VAL A 312 4.16 -11.43 -0.33
C VAL A 312 4.42 -11.14 1.14
N ILE A 313 4.12 -9.93 1.60
CA ILE A 313 4.40 -9.49 2.96
C ILE A 313 3.10 -9.04 3.64
N PRO A 314 2.57 -9.84 4.58
CA PRO A 314 1.41 -9.43 5.38
C PRO A 314 1.84 -8.41 6.44
N CYS A 315 1.03 -7.36 6.62
CA CYS A 315 1.29 -6.29 7.59
C CYS A 315 0.27 -6.27 8.74
N SER A 316 -0.53 -7.32 8.89
CA SER A 316 -1.44 -7.51 10.01
C SER A 316 -1.62 -8.99 10.33
N ASP A 317 -2.05 -9.31 11.57
CA ASP A 317 -2.34 -10.69 11.99
C ASP A 317 -3.42 -11.32 11.10
N TYR A 318 -4.39 -10.52 10.71
CA TYR A 318 -5.48 -10.96 9.85
C TYR A 318 -4.99 -11.46 8.48
N TYR A 319 -4.19 -10.66 7.78
CA TYR A 319 -3.61 -11.09 6.48
C TYR A 319 -2.62 -12.24 6.64
N THR A 320 -1.91 -12.30 7.76
CA THR A 320 -1.02 -13.43 8.06
C THR A 320 -1.82 -14.72 8.20
N GLY A 321 -2.91 -14.68 8.96
CA GLY A 321 -3.80 -15.83 9.13
C GLY A 321 -4.40 -16.30 7.80
N LEU A 322 -4.89 -15.38 6.97
CA LEU A 322 -5.41 -15.72 5.64
C LEU A 322 -4.34 -16.35 4.74
N LEU A 323 -3.10 -15.84 4.77
CA LEU A 323 -2.01 -16.40 3.97
C LEU A 323 -1.63 -17.81 4.45
N CYS A 324 -1.51 -18.05 5.76
CA CYS A 324 -1.15 -19.36 6.31
C CYS A 324 -2.23 -20.40 5.95
N ARG A 325 -3.51 -20.10 6.18
CA ARG A 325 -4.63 -21.03 5.90
C ARG A 325 -4.81 -21.35 4.41
N HIS A 326 -4.51 -20.42 3.54
CA HIS A 326 -4.74 -20.56 2.09
C HIS A 326 -3.43 -20.70 1.29
N TYR A 327 -2.30 -20.97 1.94
CA TYR A 327 -1.00 -20.98 1.28
C TYR A 327 -0.93 -21.92 0.07
N ASP A 328 -1.55 -23.08 0.17
CA ASP A 328 -1.59 -24.09 -0.91
C ASP A 328 -2.19 -23.55 -2.22
N HIS A 329 -3.12 -22.58 -2.14
CA HIS A 329 -3.67 -21.94 -3.34
C HIS A 329 -2.64 -21.09 -4.11
N PHE A 330 -1.56 -20.72 -3.46
CA PHE A 330 -0.54 -19.80 -3.96
C PHE A 330 0.80 -20.49 -4.21
N GLU A 331 0.88 -21.81 -3.98
CA GLU A 331 2.10 -22.58 -4.13
C GLU A 331 2.70 -22.42 -5.53
N GLY A 332 4.02 -22.22 -5.60
CA GLY A 332 4.75 -21.96 -6.84
C GLY A 332 4.60 -20.52 -7.40
N LEU A 333 3.72 -19.69 -6.82
CA LEU A 333 3.59 -18.26 -7.18
C LEU A 333 4.25 -17.33 -6.17
N ILE A 334 4.15 -17.64 -4.87
CA ILE A 334 4.80 -16.88 -3.79
C ILE A 334 6.18 -17.48 -3.55
N ALA A 335 7.20 -16.64 -3.53
CA ALA A 335 8.58 -17.09 -3.37
C ALA A 335 8.99 -17.26 -1.91
N ASN A 336 8.46 -16.45 -0.98
CA ASN A 336 8.70 -16.58 0.46
C ASN A 336 7.71 -17.54 1.11
N ARG A 337 8.12 -18.08 2.27
CA ARG A 337 7.32 -19.02 3.07
C ARG A 337 6.76 -18.35 4.32
N PHE A 338 5.73 -18.99 4.86
CA PHE A 338 5.09 -18.68 6.14
C PHE A 338 5.13 -19.90 7.04
N ILE A 339 4.85 -19.70 8.33
CA ILE A 339 4.66 -20.82 9.26
C ILE A 339 3.42 -21.65 8.85
N SER A 340 3.35 -22.88 9.31
CA SER A 340 2.17 -23.72 9.10
C SER A 340 0.95 -23.16 9.83
N ASP A 341 -0.24 -23.49 9.34
CA ASP A 341 -1.50 -23.12 10.02
C ASP A 341 -1.59 -23.72 11.43
N GLU A 342 -1.06 -24.93 11.64
CA GLU A 342 -0.98 -25.58 12.95
C GLU A 342 -0.11 -24.80 13.94
N LEU A 343 1.05 -24.28 13.48
CA LEU A 343 1.92 -23.48 14.34
C LEU A 343 1.29 -22.08 14.61
N LEU A 344 0.60 -21.52 13.63
CA LEU A 344 -0.17 -20.28 13.81
C LEU A 344 -1.25 -20.47 14.88
N GLU A 345 -2.05 -21.54 14.79
CA GLU A 345 -3.07 -21.85 15.79
C GLU A 345 -2.47 -22.04 17.20
N THR A 346 -1.27 -22.62 17.27
CA THR A 346 -0.54 -22.77 18.54
C THR A 346 -0.17 -21.42 19.14
N PHE A 347 0.25 -20.44 18.33
CA PHE A 347 0.58 -19.09 18.83
C PHE A 347 -0.66 -18.28 19.21
N ASP A 348 -1.75 -18.45 18.49
CA ASP A 348 -3.02 -17.71 18.72
C ASP A 348 -3.74 -18.22 19.98
N THR A 349 -3.53 -19.49 20.36
CA THR A 349 -4.21 -20.15 21.48
C THR A 349 -3.30 -20.12 22.72
N LYS A 350 -3.64 -19.32 23.74
CA LYS A 350 -2.76 -19.06 24.90
C LYS A 350 -2.33 -20.32 25.67
N ASP A 351 -3.22 -21.28 25.87
CA ASP A 351 -2.88 -22.57 26.55
C ASP A 351 -1.90 -23.41 25.70
N LYS A 352 -2.10 -23.48 24.37
CA LYS A 352 -1.16 -24.17 23.47
C LYS A 352 0.19 -23.45 23.44
N PHE A 353 0.19 -22.12 23.36
CA PHE A 353 1.41 -21.33 23.36
C PHE A 353 2.22 -21.50 24.66
N TYR A 354 1.57 -21.49 25.82
CA TYR A 354 2.27 -21.67 27.09
C TYR A 354 2.76 -23.11 27.32
N ALA A 355 2.00 -24.10 26.83
CA ALA A 355 2.49 -25.49 26.82
C ALA A 355 3.75 -25.61 25.93
N LEU A 356 3.78 -24.92 24.79
CA LEU A 356 4.97 -24.84 23.95
C LEU A 356 6.14 -24.17 24.69
N CYS A 357 5.90 -23.04 25.36
CA CYS A 357 6.91 -22.35 26.15
C CYS A 357 7.49 -23.28 27.22
N GLU A 358 6.66 -24.06 27.95
CA GLU A 358 7.09 -25.02 28.95
C GLU A 358 7.96 -26.13 28.33
N GLN A 359 7.53 -26.69 27.21
CA GLN A 359 8.26 -27.74 26.49
C GLN A 359 9.68 -27.30 26.10
N TYR A 360 9.88 -26.03 25.75
CA TYR A 360 11.17 -25.48 25.32
C TYR A 360 11.89 -24.67 26.39
N GLY A 361 11.41 -24.69 27.64
CA GLY A 361 12.04 -23.99 28.76
C GLY A 361 12.05 -22.48 28.65
N MET A 362 11.02 -21.92 27.98
CA MET A 362 10.82 -20.47 27.86
C MET A 362 10.03 -19.97 29.08
N ASP A 363 10.41 -18.78 29.56
CA ASP A 363 9.67 -18.16 30.67
C ASP A 363 8.39 -17.52 30.13
N TYR A 364 7.25 -17.80 30.74
CA TYR A 364 5.93 -17.25 30.43
C TYR A 364 5.17 -16.93 31.73
N PRO A 365 4.16 -16.00 31.71
CA PRO A 365 3.44 -15.68 32.95
C PRO A 365 2.60 -16.88 33.38
N LYS A 366 2.72 -17.26 34.63
CA LYS A 366 1.86 -18.30 35.20
C LYS A 366 0.41 -17.97 34.91
N THR A 367 -0.33 -18.93 34.40
CA THR A 367 -1.66 -18.70 33.84
C THR A 367 -2.64 -19.78 34.32
N VAL A 368 -3.85 -19.38 34.67
CA VAL A 368 -4.98 -20.26 34.93
C VAL A 368 -6.15 -19.84 34.08
N VAL A 369 -6.80 -20.81 33.46
CA VAL A 369 -8.03 -20.56 32.67
C VAL A 369 -9.23 -20.98 33.51
N ALA A 370 -10.22 -20.11 33.65
CA ALA A 370 -11.44 -20.35 34.41
C ALA A 370 -12.65 -20.43 33.44
N SER A 371 -13.40 -21.54 33.54
CA SER A 371 -14.72 -21.63 32.90
C SER A 371 -15.70 -20.68 33.57
N PRO A 372 -16.85 -20.38 32.96
CA PRO A 372 -17.88 -19.52 33.56
C PRO A 372 -18.29 -19.96 34.98
N GLU A 373 -18.34 -21.26 35.21
CA GLU A 373 -18.74 -21.89 36.50
C GLU A 373 -17.64 -21.77 37.56
N GLU A 374 -16.38 -21.65 37.12
CA GLU A 374 -15.22 -21.64 38.02
C GLU A 374 -14.73 -20.21 38.33
N ARG A 375 -15.27 -19.18 37.68
CA ARG A 375 -14.76 -17.80 37.80
C ARG A 375 -14.61 -17.33 39.25
N GLU A 376 -15.54 -17.65 40.12
CA GLU A 376 -15.47 -17.23 41.53
C GLU A 376 -14.48 -18.10 42.37
N SER A 377 -14.45 -19.41 42.13
CA SER A 377 -13.65 -20.34 42.94
C SER A 377 -12.20 -20.44 42.47
N VAL A 378 -11.89 -20.08 41.22
CA VAL A 378 -10.53 -20.19 40.66
C VAL A 378 -9.52 -19.38 41.45
N VAL A 379 -9.92 -18.25 42.02
CA VAL A 379 -9.05 -17.33 42.76
C VAL A 379 -8.46 -17.98 44.01
N ASP A 380 -9.11 -19.01 44.59
CA ASP A 380 -8.64 -19.71 45.79
C ASP A 380 -7.54 -20.77 45.49
N ARG A 381 -7.27 -21.06 44.21
CA ARG A 381 -6.29 -22.06 43.75
C ARG A 381 -5.24 -21.51 42.79
N LEU A 382 -5.07 -20.18 42.74
CA LEU A 382 -4.05 -19.57 41.90
C LEU A 382 -2.65 -19.99 42.35
N PRO A 383 -1.74 -20.34 41.42
CA PRO A 383 -0.34 -20.67 41.74
C PRO A 383 0.54 -19.42 41.85
N PHE A 384 -0.06 -18.23 42.00
CA PHE A 384 0.59 -16.93 42.11
C PHE A 384 -0.25 -15.95 42.95
N ASP A 385 0.42 -14.94 43.52
CA ASP A 385 -0.19 -13.95 44.38
C ASP A 385 -0.74 -12.76 43.61
N PHE A 386 -1.56 -11.94 44.27
CA PHE A 386 -1.94 -10.63 43.79
C PHE A 386 -0.75 -9.66 43.81
N PRO A 387 -0.69 -8.68 42.89
CA PRO A 387 -1.71 -8.35 41.87
C PRO A 387 -1.78 -9.37 40.73
N ILE A 388 -2.95 -9.44 40.07
CA ILE A 388 -3.18 -10.35 38.93
C ILE A 388 -3.70 -9.59 37.72
N VAL A 389 -3.47 -10.20 36.55
CA VAL A 389 -4.04 -9.74 35.27
C VAL A 389 -5.13 -10.69 34.85
N VAL A 390 -6.30 -10.14 34.45
CA VAL A 390 -7.41 -10.97 33.98
C VAL A 390 -7.85 -10.49 32.60
N LYS A 391 -8.08 -11.44 31.70
CA LYS A 391 -8.53 -11.18 30.33
C LYS A 391 -9.65 -12.13 29.96
N PRO A 392 -10.66 -11.75 29.17
CA PRO A 392 -11.50 -12.71 28.47
C PRO A 392 -10.63 -13.51 27.48
N GLU A 393 -10.94 -14.78 27.25
CA GLU A 393 -10.21 -15.67 26.33
C GLU A 393 -10.07 -15.05 24.95
N ASN A 394 -11.13 -14.40 24.45
CA ASN A 394 -11.10 -13.60 23.23
C ASN A 394 -11.83 -12.27 23.44
N SER A 395 -11.08 -11.23 23.74
CA SER A 395 -11.63 -9.88 23.97
C SER A 395 -12.15 -9.17 22.70
N ASN A 396 -11.90 -9.73 21.54
CA ASN A 396 -12.39 -9.22 20.25
C ASN A 396 -13.59 -10.03 19.72
N ALA A 397 -13.97 -11.12 20.38
CA ALA A 397 -15.13 -11.91 19.97
C ALA A 397 -16.44 -11.13 20.15
N LEU A 398 -17.39 -11.39 19.27
CA LEU A 398 -18.68 -10.67 19.25
C LEU A 398 -19.49 -10.88 20.52
N ASP A 399 -19.39 -12.03 21.18
CA ASP A 399 -20.03 -12.35 22.43
C ASP A 399 -19.54 -11.43 23.56
N TYR A 400 -18.21 -11.20 23.66
CA TYR A 400 -17.64 -10.26 24.62
C TYR A 400 -17.95 -8.81 24.27
N LEU A 401 -17.87 -8.43 23.00
CA LEU A 401 -18.11 -7.04 22.57
C LEU A 401 -19.60 -6.63 22.70
N ARG A 402 -20.52 -7.57 22.64
CA ARG A 402 -21.97 -7.34 22.77
C ARG A 402 -22.50 -7.40 24.19
N CYS A 403 -21.78 -8.07 25.09
CA CYS A 403 -22.15 -8.08 26.50
C CYS A 403 -21.85 -6.70 27.12
N HIS A 404 -22.66 -6.29 28.10
CA HIS A 404 -22.46 -5.04 28.83
C HIS A 404 -22.50 -5.33 30.33
N PHE A 405 -21.42 -4.98 31.00
CA PHE A 405 -21.33 -5.00 32.45
C PHE A 405 -20.49 -3.82 32.94
N GLU A 406 -20.69 -3.41 34.20
CA GLU A 406 -19.98 -2.26 34.76
C GLU A 406 -18.48 -2.50 34.80
N GLY A 407 -17.71 -1.53 34.30
CA GLY A 407 -16.24 -1.58 34.26
C GLY A 407 -15.65 -2.49 33.19
N GLN A 408 -16.42 -2.91 32.18
CA GLN A 408 -15.96 -3.79 31.08
C GLN A 408 -14.67 -3.25 30.42
N LYS A 409 -13.62 -4.08 30.36
CA LYS A 409 -12.31 -3.79 29.75
C LYS A 409 -11.79 -5.02 29.02
N LYS A 410 -10.87 -4.83 28.09
CA LYS A 410 -10.14 -5.94 27.44
C LYS A 410 -9.15 -6.63 28.37
N VAL A 411 -8.57 -5.88 29.29
CA VAL A 411 -7.61 -6.33 30.30
C VAL A 411 -7.93 -5.67 31.62
N PHE A 412 -8.00 -6.47 32.67
CA PHE A 412 -8.24 -6.03 34.04
C PHE A 412 -6.99 -6.25 34.88
N PHE A 413 -6.74 -5.33 35.82
CA PHE A 413 -5.70 -5.42 36.82
C PHE A 413 -6.37 -5.40 38.19
N PHE A 414 -6.04 -6.36 39.05
CA PHE A 414 -6.60 -6.47 40.40
C PHE A 414 -5.48 -6.58 41.42
N ASP A 415 -5.49 -5.69 42.38
CA ASP A 415 -4.55 -5.70 43.49
C ASP A 415 -4.99 -6.66 44.62
N THR A 416 -6.31 -6.92 44.68
CA THR A 416 -6.89 -7.74 45.73
C THR A 416 -7.94 -8.73 45.18
N ARG A 417 -8.18 -9.79 45.99
CA ARG A 417 -9.21 -10.78 45.73
C ARG A 417 -10.61 -10.17 45.64
N GLU A 418 -10.91 -9.19 46.49
CA GLU A 418 -12.20 -8.54 46.58
C GLU A 418 -12.52 -7.78 45.28
N GLN A 419 -11.53 -7.05 44.73
CA GLN A 419 -11.68 -6.34 43.47
C GLN A 419 -11.98 -7.30 42.30
N TYR A 420 -11.28 -8.44 42.25
CA TYR A 420 -11.54 -9.48 41.25
C TYR A 420 -12.96 -10.04 41.37
N LEU A 421 -13.40 -10.43 42.57
CA LEU A 421 -14.74 -10.98 42.81
C LEU A 421 -15.86 -9.99 42.48
N THR A 422 -15.65 -8.71 42.76
CA THR A 422 -16.59 -7.63 42.37
C THR A 422 -16.79 -7.59 40.85
N MET A 423 -15.72 -7.65 40.08
CA MET A 423 -15.78 -7.69 38.62
C MET A 423 -16.47 -8.97 38.13
N VAL A 424 -16.12 -10.13 38.68
CA VAL A 424 -16.72 -11.44 38.34
C VAL A 424 -18.22 -11.43 38.60
N HIS A 425 -18.66 -10.88 39.75
CA HIS A 425 -20.07 -10.74 40.07
C HIS A 425 -20.82 -9.87 39.04
N SER A 426 -20.26 -8.73 38.66
CA SER A 426 -20.82 -7.89 37.61
C SER A 426 -20.86 -8.61 36.25
N MET A 427 -19.79 -9.31 35.89
CA MET A 427 -19.73 -10.09 34.65
C MET A 427 -20.72 -11.24 34.60
N ASN A 428 -20.92 -11.96 35.72
CA ASN A 428 -21.88 -13.07 35.82
C ASN A 428 -23.34 -12.62 35.67
N GLN A 429 -23.63 -11.33 35.88
CA GLN A 429 -24.94 -10.74 35.60
C GLN A 429 -25.16 -10.41 34.12
N SER A 430 -24.09 -10.42 33.32
CA SER A 430 -24.15 -10.22 31.86
C SER A 430 -24.38 -11.54 31.11
N ASP A 431 -24.55 -11.44 29.79
CA ASP A 431 -24.69 -12.60 28.90
C ASP A 431 -23.34 -13.26 28.51
N TYR A 432 -22.22 -12.79 29.03
CA TYR A 432 -20.92 -13.34 28.68
C TYR A 432 -20.72 -14.74 29.26
N ARG A 433 -20.50 -15.74 28.39
CA ARG A 433 -20.29 -17.15 28.75
C ARG A 433 -18.90 -17.68 28.34
N GLY A 434 -17.98 -16.81 27.87
CA GLY A 434 -16.60 -17.20 27.54
C GLY A 434 -15.76 -17.44 28.78
N LYS A 435 -14.59 -18.03 28.61
CA LYS A 435 -13.63 -18.26 29.68
C LYS A 435 -12.89 -16.98 30.08
N LEU A 436 -12.30 -16.97 31.27
CA LEU A 436 -11.37 -15.97 31.75
C LEU A 436 -9.96 -16.54 31.84
N ILE A 437 -8.97 -15.78 31.43
CA ILE A 437 -7.56 -16.07 31.60
C ILE A 437 -7.04 -15.21 32.75
N LEU A 438 -6.62 -15.85 33.83
CA LEU A 438 -6.00 -15.21 34.98
C LEU A 438 -4.48 -15.42 34.91
N GLN A 439 -3.72 -14.35 34.98
CA GLN A 439 -2.26 -14.38 34.80
C GLN A 439 -1.53 -13.70 35.95
N GLU A 440 -0.34 -14.22 36.27
CA GLU A 440 0.61 -13.53 37.12
C GLU A 440 0.91 -12.12 36.59
N PHE A 441 0.88 -11.15 37.46
CA PHE A 441 1.29 -9.80 37.11
C PHE A 441 2.82 -9.69 37.11
N ILE A 442 3.37 -9.42 35.94
CA ILE A 442 4.80 -9.09 35.82
C ILE A 442 4.97 -7.57 36.03
N PRO A 443 5.72 -7.12 37.05
CA PRO A 443 5.84 -5.72 37.39
C PRO A 443 6.61 -4.90 36.33
N GLY A 444 6.44 -3.59 36.38
CA GLY A 444 7.08 -2.64 35.50
C GLY A 444 6.10 -1.97 34.52
N GLY A 445 6.39 -0.74 34.12
CA GLY A 445 5.64 0.05 33.14
C GLY A 445 6.04 -0.29 31.69
N ASP A 446 5.78 0.66 30.79
CA ASP A 446 6.08 0.55 29.36
C ASP A 446 7.57 0.20 29.11
N ASN A 447 8.48 0.78 29.90
CA ASN A 447 9.93 0.56 29.80
C ASN A 447 10.40 -0.85 30.21
N ALA A 448 9.54 -1.64 30.86
CA ALA A 448 9.82 -3.06 31.16
C ALA A 448 9.45 -3.98 29.98
N MET A 449 8.61 -3.55 29.06
CA MET A 449 8.29 -4.28 27.84
C MET A 449 9.54 -4.43 26.95
N ARG A 450 9.54 -5.52 26.20
CA ARG A 450 10.55 -5.79 25.17
C ARG A 450 9.84 -6.34 23.94
N VAL A 451 10.36 -5.97 22.78
CA VAL A 451 9.91 -6.49 21.50
C VAL A 451 11.12 -7.00 20.73
N LEU A 452 11.09 -8.28 20.35
CA LEU A 452 12.13 -8.88 19.54
C LEU A 452 11.59 -9.13 18.14
N ASN A 453 12.19 -8.51 17.12
CA ASN A 453 11.95 -8.85 15.74
C ASN A 453 13.04 -9.78 15.24
N SER A 454 12.66 -10.88 14.56
CA SER A 454 13.60 -11.77 13.91
C SER A 454 13.22 -12.09 12.47
N TYR A 455 14.17 -12.64 11.73
CA TYR A 455 13.97 -13.26 10.43
C TYR A 455 14.65 -14.63 10.42
N SER A 456 13.87 -15.66 10.10
CA SER A 456 14.34 -17.03 9.83
C SER A 456 14.24 -17.31 8.33
N ASP A 457 15.26 -17.89 7.74
CA ASP A 457 15.33 -18.22 6.31
C ASP A 457 14.42 -19.40 5.93
N LEU A 458 14.42 -19.75 4.64
CA LEU A 458 13.61 -20.85 4.11
C LEU A 458 13.98 -22.24 4.69
N ASP A 459 15.17 -22.38 5.29
CA ASP A 459 15.63 -23.64 5.92
C ASP A 459 15.41 -23.63 7.44
N GLY A 460 14.80 -22.55 7.99
CA GLY A 460 14.49 -22.44 9.42
C GLY A 460 15.65 -21.90 10.27
N HIS A 461 16.72 -21.41 9.67
CA HIS A 461 17.82 -20.80 10.42
C HIS A 461 17.59 -19.31 10.65
N VAL A 462 17.76 -18.85 11.86
CA VAL A 462 17.63 -17.43 12.20
C VAL A 462 18.77 -16.63 11.59
N ARG A 463 18.46 -15.56 10.83
CA ARG A 463 19.42 -14.72 10.11
C ARG A 463 19.53 -13.31 10.67
N ALA A 464 18.59 -12.89 11.47
CA ALA A 464 18.69 -11.61 12.17
C ALA A 464 17.81 -11.55 13.40
N MET A 465 18.29 -10.82 14.40
CA MET A 465 17.56 -10.48 15.61
C MET A 465 17.79 -9.02 16.00
N CYS A 466 16.73 -8.33 16.38
CA CYS A 466 16.77 -6.96 16.85
C CYS A 466 15.82 -6.79 18.03
N LEU A 467 16.39 -6.55 19.21
CA LEU A 467 15.65 -6.31 20.44
C LEU A 467 15.37 -4.82 20.61
N GLY A 468 14.13 -4.48 20.92
CA GLY A 468 13.69 -3.14 21.25
C GLY A 468 13.16 -3.05 22.67
N GLN A 469 13.46 -1.95 23.35
CA GLN A 469 12.84 -1.54 24.59
C GLN A 469 11.82 -0.43 24.29
N PRO A 470 10.51 -0.71 24.42
CA PRO A 470 9.50 0.34 24.39
C PRO A 470 9.77 1.40 25.47
N VAL A 471 9.63 2.66 25.10
CA VAL A 471 9.79 3.78 26.04
C VAL A 471 8.47 4.54 26.23
N LEU A 472 7.53 4.31 25.32
CA LEU A 472 6.18 4.85 25.40
C LEU A 472 5.25 4.01 24.53
N GLU A 473 4.07 3.65 25.05
CA GLU A 473 2.97 3.03 24.31
C GLU A 473 1.93 4.05 23.87
N TYR A 474 1.02 3.65 22.97
CA TYR A 474 -0.21 4.39 22.72
C TYR A 474 -1.26 4.06 23.78
N TYR A 475 -2.03 5.09 24.20
CA TYR A 475 -3.02 4.97 25.26
C TYR A 475 -4.46 5.10 24.77
N ASP A 476 -4.67 5.55 23.53
CA ASP A 476 -6.01 5.64 22.98
C ASP A 476 -6.62 4.24 22.72
N PRO A 477 -7.97 4.09 22.85
CA PRO A 477 -8.62 2.77 22.79
C PRO A 477 -8.41 1.98 21.50
N LYS A 478 -8.06 2.66 20.39
CA LYS A 478 -7.83 2.03 19.08
C LYS A 478 -6.40 1.56 18.90
N SER A 479 -5.46 2.18 19.60
CA SER A 479 -4.01 1.94 19.42
C SER A 479 -3.34 1.35 20.65
N VAL A 480 -4.05 1.17 21.76
CA VAL A 480 -3.52 0.57 22.99
C VAL A 480 -2.90 -0.80 22.72
N GLY A 481 -1.71 -1.05 23.32
CA GLY A 481 -0.91 -2.26 23.05
C GLY A 481 0.08 -2.11 21.89
N ASN A 482 0.10 -0.95 21.19
CA ASN A 482 1.13 -0.64 20.21
C ASN A 482 2.14 0.35 20.79
N TYR A 483 3.39 0.23 20.36
CA TYR A 483 4.47 1.10 20.83
C TYR A 483 4.54 2.39 20.02
N ALA A 484 4.64 3.51 20.73
CA ALA A 484 4.78 4.86 20.16
C ALA A 484 6.25 5.24 19.96
N ALA A 485 7.14 4.68 20.79
CA ALA A 485 8.58 4.86 20.66
C ALA A 485 9.36 3.66 21.27
N ILE A 486 10.48 3.32 20.64
CA ILE A 486 11.35 2.20 21.02
C ILE A 486 12.81 2.64 20.94
N ILE A 487 13.61 2.28 21.94
CA ILE A 487 15.08 2.24 21.86
C ILE A 487 15.52 0.81 21.55
N SER A 488 16.31 0.60 20.52
CA SER A 488 16.94 -0.70 20.28
C SER A 488 18.06 -0.95 21.29
N ARG A 489 18.11 -2.18 21.83
CA ARG A 489 19.16 -2.63 22.77
C ARG A 489 19.39 -4.11 22.58
N GLY A 490 20.62 -4.51 22.26
CA GLY A 490 20.96 -5.92 22.14
C GLY A 490 21.17 -6.59 23.50
N ASP A 491 20.73 -7.85 23.59
CA ASP A 491 21.03 -8.76 24.68
C ASP A 491 21.40 -10.12 24.09
N GLN A 492 22.68 -10.49 24.18
CA GLN A 492 23.17 -11.68 23.51
C GLN A 492 22.61 -12.96 24.13
N ALA A 493 22.46 -13.00 25.45
CA ALA A 493 21.92 -14.18 26.10
C ALA A 493 20.46 -14.46 25.71
N LEU A 494 19.67 -13.38 25.53
CA LEU A 494 18.32 -13.50 25.01
C LEU A 494 18.33 -13.93 23.53
N TYR A 495 19.21 -13.37 22.73
CA TYR A 495 19.33 -13.75 21.31
C TYR A 495 19.66 -15.23 21.15
N ASP A 496 20.63 -15.74 21.88
CA ASP A 496 21.02 -17.15 21.84
C ASP A 496 19.85 -18.08 22.22
N LYS A 497 19.15 -17.74 23.31
CA LYS A 497 17.97 -18.50 23.78
C LYS A 497 16.84 -18.49 22.76
N MET A 498 16.55 -17.33 22.17
CA MET A 498 15.46 -17.18 21.21
C MET A 498 15.80 -17.78 19.85
N GLN A 499 17.06 -17.75 19.43
CA GLN A 499 17.50 -18.44 18.22
C GLN A 499 17.30 -19.96 18.36
N GLU A 500 17.80 -20.53 19.45
CA GLU A 500 17.65 -21.96 19.73
C GLU A 500 16.17 -22.37 19.73
N PHE A 501 15.32 -21.55 20.33
CA PHE A 501 13.88 -21.79 20.37
C PHE A 501 13.24 -21.78 18.97
N LEU A 502 13.48 -20.73 18.18
CA LEU A 502 12.90 -20.60 16.84
C LEU A 502 13.41 -21.66 15.86
N GLU A 503 14.70 -21.99 15.92
CA GLU A 503 15.29 -23.02 15.06
C GLU A 503 14.79 -24.42 15.41
N LYS A 504 14.61 -24.74 16.70
CA LYS A 504 13.98 -26.02 17.15
C LYS A 504 12.52 -26.14 16.71
N LEU A 505 11.80 -25.02 16.55
CA LEU A 505 10.45 -25.01 16.01
C LEU A 505 10.42 -25.17 14.49
N GLY A 506 11.56 -25.07 13.81
CA GLY A 506 11.59 -24.96 12.34
C GLY A 506 10.89 -23.71 11.84
N TYR A 507 10.97 -22.62 12.62
CA TYR A 507 10.29 -21.36 12.30
C TYR A 507 10.83 -20.74 11.02
N VAL A 508 9.94 -20.27 10.13
CA VAL A 508 10.30 -19.60 8.87
C VAL A 508 9.63 -18.22 8.75
N GLY A 509 10.34 -17.25 8.17
CA GLY A 509 9.83 -15.91 7.95
C GLY A 509 10.09 -14.96 9.12
N PHE A 510 9.25 -13.92 9.22
CA PHE A 510 9.40 -12.90 10.26
C PHE A 510 8.68 -13.29 11.55
N SER A 511 9.27 -12.94 12.68
CA SER A 511 8.57 -12.94 13.98
C SER A 511 8.66 -11.57 14.66
N ASN A 512 7.59 -11.24 15.40
CA ASN A 512 7.54 -10.13 16.33
C ASN A 512 7.10 -10.71 17.67
N ILE A 513 8.02 -10.74 18.64
CA ILE A 513 7.86 -11.42 19.91
C ILE A 513 7.74 -10.39 21.01
N ASP A 514 6.59 -10.35 21.66
CA ASP A 514 6.32 -9.45 22.77
C ASP A 514 6.61 -10.16 24.11
N MET A 515 7.43 -9.51 24.92
CA MET A 515 7.86 -10.02 26.23
C MET A 515 8.01 -8.90 27.23
N LYS A 516 8.11 -9.25 28.50
CA LYS A 516 8.38 -8.31 29.57
C LYS A 516 9.59 -8.74 30.37
N TYR A 517 10.48 -7.79 30.66
CA TYR A 517 11.60 -8.02 31.56
C TYR A 517 11.13 -7.95 33.01
N ASP A 518 11.20 -9.08 33.70
CA ASP A 518 10.89 -9.15 35.13
C ASP A 518 12.14 -8.83 35.96
N SER A 519 12.19 -7.62 36.51
CA SER A 519 13.32 -7.16 37.32
C SER A 519 13.51 -7.94 38.63
N ARG A 520 12.49 -8.70 39.12
CA ARG A 520 12.57 -9.54 40.31
C ARG A 520 13.45 -10.77 40.08
N THR A 521 13.39 -11.31 38.87
CA THR A 521 14.04 -12.57 38.49
C THR A 521 15.18 -12.39 37.48
N GLY A 522 15.28 -11.20 36.83
CA GLY A 522 16.20 -10.94 35.74
C GLY A 522 15.85 -11.67 34.45
N ARG A 523 14.60 -12.13 34.27
CA ARG A 523 14.17 -12.95 33.13
C ARG A 523 13.26 -12.20 32.17
N TYR A 524 13.26 -12.65 30.92
CA TYR A 524 12.32 -12.20 29.90
C TYR A 524 11.14 -13.15 29.83
N VAL A 525 9.96 -12.66 30.13
CA VAL A 525 8.70 -13.42 30.19
C VAL A 525 7.94 -13.21 28.89
N LEU A 526 7.72 -14.27 28.12
CA LEU A 526 7.08 -14.23 26.79
C LEU A 526 5.57 -14.10 26.92
N PHE A 527 4.98 -13.17 26.19
CA PHE A 527 3.54 -12.97 26.14
C PHE A 527 2.90 -13.51 24.87
N GLU A 528 3.56 -13.29 23.73
CA GLU A 528 3.05 -13.76 22.43
C GLU A 528 4.13 -13.71 21.35
N ILE A 529 3.91 -14.49 20.30
CA ILE A 529 4.70 -14.49 19.07
C ILE A 529 3.75 -14.18 17.91
N ASN A 530 4.00 -13.08 17.23
CA ASN A 530 3.26 -12.68 16.04
C ASN A 530 4.08 -13.08 14.80
N PRO A 531 3.59 -13.95 13.90
CA PRO A 531 4.36 -14.45 12.75
C PRO A 531 4.39 -13.43 11.59
N ARG A 532 4.70 -12.22 11.91
CA ARG A 532 4.84 -11.07 11.01
C ARG A 532 5.66 -9.97 11.69
N LEU A 533 6.05 -8.95 10.94
CA LEU A 533 6.57 -7.71 11.52
C LEU A 533 5.43 -6.85 12.10
N GLY A 534 5.68 -6.23 13.25
CA GLY A 534 4.73 -5.33 13.92
C GLY A 534 4.74 -3.90 13.34
N ARG A 535 3.80 -3.06 13.75
CA ARG A 535 3.73 -1.65 13.35
C ARG A 535 5.00 -0.86 13.71
N SER A 536 5.65 -1.24 14.80
CA SER A 536 6.88 -0.63 15.30
C SER A 536 8.15 -1.17 14.64
N SER A 537 8.08 -2.21 13.80
CA SER A 537 9.25 -2.95 13.27
C SER A 537 10.29 -2.07 12.57
N TYR A 538 9.90 -0.88 12.15
CA TYR A 538 10.83 0.09 11.58
C TYR A 538 11.94 0.53 12.56
N PHE A 539 11.83 0.22 13.85
CA PHE A 539 12.92 0.42 14.81
C PHE A 539 14.16 -0.41 14.45
N CYS A 540 13.99 -1.58 13.84
CA CYS A 540 15.11 -2.36 13.31
C CYS A 540 15.90 -1.57 12.27
N ARG A 541 15.20 -0.83 11.40
CA ARG A 541 15.84 0.05 10.41
C ARG A 541 16.55 1.24 11.06
N ALA A 542 15.96 1.81 12.10
CA ALA A 542 16.62 2.86 12.90
C ALA A 542 17.96 2.37 13.47
N ALA A 543 17.99 1.10 13.89
CA ALA A 543 19.19 0.41 14.39
C ALA A 543 20.13 -0.12 13.27
N GLY A 544 19.88 0.23 12.00
CA GLY A 544 20.73 -0.15 10.88
C GLY A 544 20.35 -1.44 10.16
N LEU A 545 19.35 -2.19 10.64
CA LEU A 545 18.95 -3.49 10.09
C LEU A 545 17.74 -3.37 9.18
N ASN A 546 17.91 -3.65 7.88
CA ASN A 546 16.80 -3.68 6.93
C ASN A 546 16.28 -5.12 6.75
N MET A 547 15.15 -5.45 7.38
CA MET A 547 14.54 -6.78 7.35
C MET A 547 14.14 -7.22 5.93
N MET A 548 13.69 -6.30 5.07
CA MET A 548 13.31 -6.63 3.70
C MET A 548 14.53 -6.98 2.83
N LYS A 549 15.70 -6.42 3.16
CA LYS A 549 16.95 -6.79 2.49
C LYS A 549 17.35 -8.23 2.81
N LEU A 550 17.17 -8.68 4.04
CA LEU A 550 17.45 -10.06 4.45
C LEU A 550 16.54 -11.04 3.72
N LEU A 551 15.23 -10.81 3.76
CA LEU A 551 14.25 -11.61 3.02
C LEU A 551 14.59 -11.70 1.53
N THR A 552 14.90 -10.58 0.90
CA THR A 552 15.17 -10.54 -0.54
C THR A 552 16.49 -11.24 -0.87
N ASN A 553 17.52 -11.06 -0.06
CA ASN A 553 18.80 -11.74 -0.24
C ASN A 553 18.63 -13.26 -0.17
N ASP A 554 17.92 -13.78 0.81
CA ASP A 554 17.64 -15.20 0.95
C ASP A 554 16.76 -15.71 -0.20
N VAL A 555 15.56 -15.17 -0.33
CA VAL A 555 14.51 -15.73 -1.20
C VAL A 555 14.78 -15.46 -2.68
N VAL A 556 15.25 -14.27 -3.04
CA VAL A 556 15.45 -13.88 -4.45
C VAL A 556 16.83 -14.27 -4.93
N TYR A 557 17.86 -13.95 -4.16
CA TYR A 557 19.24 -14.07 -4.60
C TYR A 557 19.98 -15.30 -4.04
N GLY A 558 19.34 -16.07 -3.13
CA GLY A 558 19.96 -17.24 -2.50
C GLY A 558 21.18 -16.89 -1.64
N LYS A 559 21.29 -15.63 -1.19
CA LYS A 559 22.40 -15.14 -0.38
C LYS A 559 22.02 -15.22 1.10
N ARG A 560 22.64 -16.13 1.81
CA ARG A 560 22.44 -16.35 3.24
C ARG A 560 23.71 -16.03 3.97
N GLU A 561 23.67 -14.97 4.77
CA GLU A 561 24.78 -14.52 5.62
C GLU A 561 24.60 -15.11 7.01
N ASP A 562 25.65 -15.02 7.85
CA ASP A 562 25.58 -15.38 9.27
C ASP A 562 24.53 -14.52 9.99
N CYS A 563 24.03 -15.01 11.13
CA CYS A 563 23.02 -14.30 11.90
C CYS A 563 23.53 -12.94 12.38
N VAL A 564 22.77 -11.89 12.10
CA VAL A 564 23.04 -10.54 12.58
C VAL A 564 22.32 -10.30 13.90
N TYR A 565 23.05 -10.30 14.99
CA TYR A 565 22.58 -9.88 16.31
C TYR A 565 22.76 -8.37 16.44
N ASN A 566 21.66 -7.62 16.48
CA ASN A 566 21.74 -6.16 16.51
C ASN A 566 22.00 -5.64 17.93
N HIS A 567 23.13 -4.98 18.12
CA HIS A 567 23.52 -4.30 19.38
C HIS A 567 23.53 -2.78 19.26
N THR A 568 23.20 -2.23 18.08
CA THR A 568 23.17 -0.78 17.87
C THR A 568 22.04 -0.15 18.67
N VAL A 569 22.39 0.87 19.46
CA VAL A 569 21.39 1.66 20.20
C VAL A 569 20.89 2.80 19.33
N ALA A 570 19.59 2.83 19.07
CA ALA A 570 18.96 3.85 18.24
C ALA A 570 17.51 4.09 18.70
N LEU A 571 17.03 5.33 18.53
CA LEU A 571 15.66 5.70 18.84
C LEU A 571 14.79 5.67 17.59
N TRP A 572 13.74 4.90 17.63
CA TRP A 572 12.60 5.02 16.73
C TRP A 572 11.41 5.63 17.44
N GLN A 573 10.67 6.50 16.77
CA GLN A 573 9.44 7.08 17.28
C GLN A 573 8.43 7.35 16.17
N ASN A 574 7.16 7.14 16.47
CA ASN A 574 6.05 7.42 15.55
C ASN A 574 5.11 8.52 16.11
N VAL A 575 5.59 9.26 17.09
CA VAL A 575 4.94 10.43 17.71
C VAL A 575 5.90 11.61 17.72
N PRO A 576 5.39 12.86 17.85
CA PRO A 576 6.24 14.03 18.03
C PRO A 576 7.16 13.91 19.26
N THR A 577 8.41 14.36 19.15
CA THR A 577 9.38 14.37 20.27
C THR A 577 8.86 15.09 21.52
N GLY A 578 7.98 16.09 21.34
CA GLY A 578 7.34 16.79 22.46
C GLY A 578 6.45 15.88 23.32
N ILE A 579 5.85 14.84 22.73
CA ILE A 579 5.08 13.82 23.46
C ILE A 579 6.02 12.97 24.31
N LEU A 580 7.15 12.49 23.73
CA LEU A 580 8.13 11.72 24.51
C LEU A 580 8.61 12.50 25.73
N ARG A 581 9.03 13.76 25.53
CA ARG A 581 9.50 14.63 26.62
C ARG A 581 8.47 14.86 27.72
N ARG A 582 7.19 14.81 27.39
CA ARG A 582 6.10 15.06 28.35
C ARG A 582 5.66 13.82 29.10
N TYR A 583 5.63 12.67 28.43
CA TYR A 583 4.96 11.46 28.92
C TYR A 583 5.92 10.34 29.34
N VAL A 584 7.18 10.33 28.92
CA VAL A 584 8.21 9.45 29.48
C VAL A 584 8.61 10.00 30.86
N LYS A 585 8.24 9.29 31.93
CA LYS A 585 8.39 9.76 33.32
C LYS A 585 9.69 9.27 33.98
N ASP A 586 10.28 8.21 33.47
CA ASP A 586 11.59 7.72 33.94
C ASP A 586 12.67 8.75 33.56
N GLN A 587 13.35 9.30 34.58
CA GLN A 587 14.29 10.41 34.39
C GLN A 587 15.56 9.95 33.66
N GLU A 588 16.09 8.75 33.96
CA GLU A 588 17.28 8.24 33.30
C GLU A 588 17.00 7.99 31.80
N LEU A 589 15.86 7.38 31.52
CA LEU A 589 15.41 7.14 30.16
C LEU A 589 15.13 8.45 29.41
N SER A 590 14.50 9.43 30.08
CA SER A 590 14.24 10.75 29.51
C SER A 590 15.54 11.48 29.16
N ASP A 591 16.58 11.39 29.99
CA ASP A 591 17.87 12.00 29.74
C ASP A 591 18.65 11.27 28.63
N GLU A 592 18.55 9.96 28.56
CA GLU A 592 19.09 9.16 27.45
C GLU A 592 18.45 9.54 26.11
N LEU A 593 17.11 9.66 26.07
CA LEU A 593 16.37 10.04 24.86
C LEU A 593 16.82 11.35 24.23
N LYS A 594 17.33 12.29 25.03
CA LYS A 594 17.86 13.58 24.55
C LYS A 594 19.11 13.44 23.68
N GLN A 595 19.83 12.33 23.79
CA GLN A 595 21.06 12.05 23.05
C GLN A 595 20.78 11.53 21.63
N PHE A 596 19.55 11.09 21.34
CA PHE A 596 19.20 10.50 20.06
C PHE A 596 18.36 11.42 19.19
N LYS A 597 18.69 11.41 17.91
CA LYS A 597 17.78 11.90 16.87
C LYS A 597 16.84 10.77 16.48
N GLY A 598 15.56 10.89 16.88
CA GLY A 598 14.55 9.88 16.60
C GLY A 598 14.33 9.65 15.09
N THR A 599 14.25 8.40 14.70
CA THR A 599 13.89 7.98 13.34
C THR A 599 12.38 7.78 13.26
N HIS A 600 11.75 8.36 12.23
CA HIS A 600 10.29 8.26 12.01
C HIS A 600 9.99 7.38 10.79
N THR A 601 9.00 6.48 10.91
CA THR A 601 8.56 5.65 9.78
C THR A 601 7.98 6.48 8.65
N LEU A 602 7.04 7.38 8.96
CA LEU A 602 6.19 8.05 7.96
C LEU A 602 6.86 9.24 7.24
N PHE A 603 7.94 9.79 7.79
CA PHE A 603 8.68 10.90 7.18
C PHE A 603 9.86 10.38 6.36
N CYS A 604 9.66 10.19 5.07
CA CYS A 604 10.68 9.74 4.11
C CYS A 604 11.08 10.91 3.21
N LYS A 605 12.38 11.22 3.15
CA LYS A 605 12.89 12.22 2.22
C LYS A 605 12.59 11.76 0.78
N GLY A 606 11.94 12.61 -0.01
CA GLY A 606 11.53 12.27 -1.39
C GLY A 606 10.08 11.76 -1.50
N ASP A 607 9.39 11.47 -0.39
CA ASP A 607 7.97 11.06 -0.39
C ASP A 607 7.09 11.98 0.46
N LEU A 608 7.29 13.30 0.34
CA LEU A 608 6.55 14.32 1.09
C LEU A 608 5.93 15.37 0.15
N PRO A 609 5.08 14.99 -0.82
CA PRO A 609 4.30 16.00 -1.54
C PRO A 609 3.43 16.80 -0.55
N LEU A 610 3.10 18.04 -0.86
CA LEU A 610 2.40 18.96 0.06
C LEU A 610 1.12 18.36 0.65
N SER A 611 0.36 17.61 -0.16
CA SER A 611 -0.87 16.93 0.28
C SER A 611 -0.59 15.86 1.34
N ARG A 612 0.49 15.10 1.20
CA ARG A 612 0.92 14.08 2.16
C ARG A 612 1.47 14.74 3.42
N LEU A 613 2.35 15.74 3.28
CA LEU A 613 2.93 16.46 4.41
C LEU A 613 1.84 17.06 5.30
N TYR A 614 0.84 17.73 4.71
CA TYR A 614 -0.31 18.27 5.45
C TYR A 614 -1.07 17.19 6.23
N ARG A 615 -1.34 16.03 5.62
CA ARG A 615 -2.03 14.91 6.30
C ARG A 615 -1.21 14.36 7.46
N LEU A 616 0.10 14.17 7.26
CA LEU A 616 1.00 13.67 8.30
C LEU A 616 1.11 14.66 9.46
N LEU A 617 1.22 15.96 9.19
CA LEU A 617 1.24 16.98 10.24
C LEU A 617 -0.06 16.98 11.06
N ARG A 618 -1.22 16.84 10.40
CA ARG A 618 -2.49 16.66 11.11
C ARG A 618 -2.53 15.38 11.93
N TYR A 619 -2.07 14.27 11.36
CA TYR A 619 -2.00 12.98 12.05
C TYR A 619 -1.12 13.07 13.31
N TYR A 620 0.05 13.70 13.19
CA TYR A 620 0.95 13.92 14.34
C TYR A 620 0.39 14.93 15.34
N ALA A 621 -0.30 15.96 14.90
CA ALA A 621 -0.97 16.92 15.80
C ALA A 621 -2.09 16.24 16.61
N ALA A 622 -2.85 15.33 16.01
CA ALA A 622 -3.88 14.56 16.70
C ALA A 622 -3.33 13.72 17.85
N GLN A 623 -2.06 13.27 17.78
CA GLN A 623 -1.44 12.52 18.87
C GLN A 623 -1.36 13.31 20.17
N TYR A 624 -1.17 14.65 20.11
CA TYR A 624 -1.19 15.47 21.33
C TYR A 624 -2.55 15.43 22.05
N HIS A 625 -3.65 15.40 21.29
CA HIS A 625 -4.99 15.25 21.86
C HIS A 625 -5.18 13.85 22.44
N ASN A 626 -4.81 12.81 21.69
CA ASN A 626 -4.93 11.42 22.16
C ASN A 626 -4.17 11.20 23.48
N PHE A 627 -2.90 11.63 23.54
CA PHE A 627 -2.11 11.49 24.76
C PHE A 627 -2.65 12.34 25.92
N ARG A 628 -3.15 13.57 25.65
CA ARG A 628 -3.78 14.39 26.68
C ARG A 628 -5.03 13.71 27.25
N ASP A 629 -5.87 13.15 26.38
CA ASP A 629 -7.19 12.68 26.74
C ASP A 629 -7.16 11.27 27.35
N TYR A 630 -6.21 10.41 26.94
CA TYR A 630 -6.19 8.99 27.33
C TYR A 630 -5.02 8.55 28.22
N TYR A 631 -3.95 9.31 28.33
CA TYR A 631 -2.77 8.89 29.09
C TYR A 631 -3.05 8.57 30.56
N PHE A 632 -4.02 9.22 31.21
CA PHE A 632 -4.37 9.06 32.61
C PHE A 632 -5.38 7.92 32.88
N ASP A 633 -6.02 7.37 31.87
CA ASP A 633 -7.04 6.32 32.05
C ASP A 633 -6.45 4.92 32.30
N LYS A 634 -5.15 4.75 32.18
CA LYS A 634 -4.44 3.48 32.44
C LYS A 634 -3.88 3.34 33.86
N LYS A 635 -3.97 4.37 34.70
CA LYS A 635 -3.47 4.34 36.06
C LYS A 635 -4.47 3.78 37.04
#